data_4e4a3e498044e5a6a4d4bb33621de5a2
#
_entry.id   4e4a3e498044e5a6a4d4bb33621de5a2
#
_cell.length_a   1.000
_cell.length_b   1.000
_cell.length_c   1.000
_cell.angle_alpha   90.00
_cell.angle_beta   90.00
_cell.angle_gamma   90.00
#
_symmetry.space_group_name_H-M   'P 1'
#
loop_
_entity.id
_entity.type
_entity.pdbx_description
1 polymer ?
#
loop_
_entity_poly.entity_id
_entity_poly.type
_entity_poly.pdbx_seq_one_letter_code
_entity_poly.pdbx_strand_id
1 'polypeptide(L)'
;MKIALIRQRYTDFGGAERYVAGVAKQLAHLGHDIHIYAGSWRASSKEESRSSSRSGITFHRVPVARGLSFIEVLSFALNSRRLLKEENFDVIQSFERTLYQDIYRAGDGCHREWLKQREKIDPWYKKYLHTINPLHQIILAIEKQLFTEGHYRMIIANSFRGKDEIIHHYGVPSTSIRVIYNPVDVDRFNDPDRMERRDEVRKTLGIAASDRCILFVGSGFKRKGLLSAIMAASKLRQTWQLIVIGRDHASVYEKEASRLGIRPFVHFLGPVTDVEKYYLAADLFLFPTVYEPFSNACLEAMAAGLPVVTSRINGASEVVVEGTNGYMIEDPLNTDEIKDRVEMALQLNRNSVIHYNREYLKPFSWQNHVRQLLEVYLEVTGKKHQNG
;
A
#
# COMPACT_ATOMS: atom_id res chain seq x y z
N MET A 1 6.34 23.14 13.72
CA MET A 1 7.07 23.17 12.41
C MET A 1 6.10 23.52 11.30
N LYS A 2 6.55 24.28 10.30
CA LYS A 2 5.84 24.49 9.03
C LYS A 2 6.29 23.41 8.05
N ILE A 3 5.38 22.52 7.65
CA ILE A 3 5.69 21.28 6.91
C ILE A 3 4.95 21.27 5.59
N ALA A 4 5.68 21.05 4.47
CA ALA A 4 5.09 20.83 3.16
C ALA A 4 5.00 19.32 2.87
N LEU A 5 3.83 18.85 2.49
CA LEU A 5 3.56 17.48 2.05
C LEU A 5 3.17 17.50 0.56
N ILE A 6 3.86 16.71 -0.27
CA ILE A 6 3.67 16.73 -1.72
C ILE A 6 3.03 15.41 -2.17
N ARG A 7 1.85 15.47 -2.80
CA ARG A 7 1.15 14.32 -3.39
C ARG A 7 0.38 14.76 -4.64
N GLN A 8 0.56 14.09 -5.77
CA GLN A 8 -0.09 14.47 -7.03
C GLN A 8 -1.61 14.40 -6.95
N ARG A 9 -2.15 13.34 -6.35
CA ARG A 9 -3.59 13.17 -6.11
C ARG A 9 -3.84 12.97 -4.63
N TYR A 10 -4.69 13.79 -4.06
CA TYR A 10 -5.11 13.69 -2.67
C TYR A 10 -6.59 13.36 -2.61
N THR A 11 -6.92 12.13 -2.23
CA THR A 11 -8.30 11.62 -2.14
C THR A 11 -8.44 10.71 -0.94
N ASP A 12 -9.68 10.49 -0.46
CA ASP A 12 -9.95 9.56 0.65
C ASP A 12 -9.98 8.08 0.19
N PHE A 13 -9.80 7.83 -1.11
CA PHE A 13 -9.85 6.51 -1.71
C PHE A 13 -8.46 6.04 -2.13
N GLY A 14 -8.07 4.84 -1.70
CA GLY A 14 -6.78 4.22 -1.98
C GLY A 14 -5.87 4.17 -0.74
N GLY A 15 -4.99 3.16 -0.70
CA GLY A 15 -4.13 2.94 0.47
C GLY A 15 -3.07 4.04 0.65
N ALA A 16 -2.49 4.52 -0.45
CA ALA A 16 -1.47 5.56 -0.43
C ALA A 16 -2.05 6.94 -0.09
N GLU A 17 -3.25 7.25 -0.61
CA GLU A 17 -3.96 8.50 -0.33
C GLU A 17 -4.41 8.56 1.12
N ARG A 18 -5.02 7.50 1.64
CA ARG A 18 -5.39 7.38 3.07
C ARG A 18 -4.18 7.53 3.99
N TYR A 19 -3.03 7.00 3.58
CA TYR A 19 -1.80 7.17 4.35
C TYR A 19 -1.38 8.64 4.44
N VAL A 20 -1.33 9.39 3.32
CA VAL A 20 -0.95 10.81 3.32
C VAL A 20 -1.93 11.65 4.13
N ALA A 21 -3.23 11.39 3.99
CA ALA A 21 -4.28 12.04 4.76
C ALA A 21 -4.13 11.77 6.26
N GLY A 22 -3.82 10.53 6.63
CA GLY A 22 -3.55 10.14 8.03
C GLY A 22 -2.34 10.86 8.61
N VAL A 23 -1.23 10.91 7.89
CA VAL A 23 -0.01 11.65 8.30
C VAL A 23 -0.32 13.12 8.50
N ALA A 24 -0.96 13.77 7.52
CA ALA A 24 -1.31 15.19 7.60
C ALA A 24 -2.19 15.50 8.82
N LYS A 25 -3.22 14.67 9.04
CA LYS A 25 -4.15 14.82 10.17
C LYS A 25 -3.44 14.65 11.53
N GLN A 26 -2.59 13.64 11.67
CA GLN A 26 -1.86 13.40 12.92
C GLN A 26 -0.85 14.52 13.22
N LEU A 27 -0.11 14.99 12.21
CA LEU A 27 0.84 16.10 12.38
C LEU A 27 0.12 17.41 12.72
N ALA A 28 -1.01 17.70 12.08
CA ALA A 28 -1.82 18.88 12.42
C ALA A 28 -2.38 18.80 13.85
N HIS A 29 -2.82 17.59 14.29
CA HIS A 29 -3.28 17.38 15.65
C HIS A 29 -2.19 17.62 16.71
N LEU A 30 -0.93 17.38 16.36
CA LEU A 30 0.25 17.69 17.18
C LEU A 30 0.67 19.17 17.12
N GLY A 31 -0.12 20.04 16.48
CA GLY A 31 0.12 21.47 16.43
C GLY A 31 1.13 21.92 15.36
N HIS A 32 1.43 21.06 14.36
CA HIS A 32 2.24 21.47 13.22
C HIS A 32 1.41 22.19 12.16
N ASP A 33 2.00 23.16 11.46
CA ASP A 33 1.39 23.89 10.35
C ASP A 33 1.63 23.11 9.05
N ILE A 34 0.57 22.50 8.50
CA ILE A 34 0.65 21.56 7.39
C ILE A 34 0.18 22.20 6.10
N HIS A 35 1.03 22.15 5.08
CA HIS A 35 0.78 22.63 3.73
C HIS A 35 0.80 21.48 2.74
N ILE A 36 -0.34 21.16 2.10
CA ILE A 36 -0.46 20.07 1.13
C ILE A 36 -0.36 20.64 -0.28
N TYR A 37 0.67 20.25 -1.01
CA TYR A 37 0.86 20.59 -2.42
C TYR A 37 0.34 19.45 -3.31
N ALA A 38 -0.80 19.68 -3.98
CA ALA A 38 -1.43 18.66 -4.80
C ALA A 38 -1.89 19.17 -6.16
N GLY A 39 -1.81 18.30 -7.18
CA GLY A 39 -2.36 18.56 -8.51
C GLY A 39 -3.90 18.51 -8.53
N SER A 40 -4.47 17.65 -7.68
CA SER A 40 -5.92 17.56 -7.47
C SER A 40 -6.24 17.00 -6.09
N TRP A 41 -7.35 17.44 -5.52
CA TRP A 41 -7.92 16.85 -4.30
C TRP A 41 -9.44 16.78 -4.37
N ARG A 42 -10.03 15.86 -3.63
CA ARG A 42 -11.46 15.81 -3.35
C ARG A 42 -11.65 15.95 -1.86
N ALA A 43 -12.33 17.00 -1.42
CA ALA A 43 -12.77 17.13 -0.04
C ALA A 43 -13.94 16.17 0.19
N SER A 44 -13.89 15.40 1.26
CA SER A 44 -14.93 14.42 1.64
C SER A 44 -16.20 15.09 2.17
N SER A 45 -16.14 16.36 2.56
CA SER A 45 -17.30 17.15 2.99
C SER A 45 -17.26 18.59 2.44
N LYS A 46 -18.47 19.18 2.25
CA LYS A 46 -18.61 20.61 1.92
C LYS A 46 -18.08 21.55 3.02
N GLU A 47 -17.83 21.04 4.21
CA GLU A 47 -17.27 21.77 5.36
C GLU A 47 -15.77 21.95 5.26
N GLU A 48 -15.02 20.96 4.76
CA GLU A 48 -13.57 21.06 4.56
C GLU A 48 -13.16 22.05 3.47
N SER A 49 -14.04 22.30 2.48
CA SER A 49 -13.81 23.30 1.43
C SER A 49 -14.00 24.75 1.91
N ARG A 50 -14.59 24.97 3.09
CA ARG A 50 -14.86 26.31 3.68
C ARG A 50 -14.07 26.63 4.95
N SER A 51 -13.37 25.67 5.57
CA SER A 51 -12.68 25.86 6.86
C SER A 51 -11.19 25.51 6.80
N SER A 52 -10.45 26.09 5.85
CA SER A 52 -8.99 25.97 5.78
C SER A 52 -8.25 26.48 7.03
N SER A 53 -8.92 27.20 7.92
CA SER A 53 -8.30 27.83 9.09
C SER A 53 -8.46 27.10 10.43
N ARG A 54 -9.34 26.07 10.50
CA ARG A 54 -9.60 25.36 11.78
C ARG A 54 -8.87 24.04 11.98
N SER A 55 -8.37 23.44 10.89
CA SER A 55 -7.74 22.10 10.94
C SER A 55 -6.21 22.11 10.95
N GLY A 56 -5.54 23.28 10.85
CA GLY A 56 -4.07 23.36 10.75
C GLY A 56 -3.53 22.79 9.42
N ILE A 57 -4.39 22.60 8.40
CA ILE A 57 -4.00 22.07 7.08
C ILE A 57 -4.39 23.05 5.99
N THR A 58 -3.40 23.49 5.20
CA THR A 58 -3.59 24.39 4.06
C THR A 58 -3.30 23.66 2.75
N PHE A 59 -4.18 23.82 1.76
CA PHE A 59 -4.03 23.19 0.43
C PHE A 59 -3.51 24.18 -0.60
N HIS A 60 -2.48 23.75 -1.34
CA HIS A 60 -1.88 24.50 -2.44
C HIS A 60 -2.02 23.72 -3.75
N ARG A 61 -2.55 24.37 -4.78
CA ARG A 61 -2.73 23.73 -6.08
C ARG A 61 -1.44 23.79 -6.88
N VAL A 62 -0.92 22.63 -7.27
CA VAL A 62 0.16 22.51 -8.23
C VAL A 62 -0.45 22.39 -9.63
N PRO A 63 -0.15 23.31 -10.56
CA PRO A 63 -0.63 23.22 -11.94
C PRO A 63 -0.07 21.93 -12.59
N VAL A 64 -0.97 21.17 -13.25
CA VAL A 64 -0.60 19.93 -13.95
C VAL A 64 -1.13 20.01 -15.37
N ALA A 65 -0.26 19.85 -16.36
CA ALA A 65 -0.67 19.76 -17.77
C ALA A 65 -1.37 18.42 -17.99
N ARG A 66 -2.60 18.45 -18.44
CA ARG A 66 -3.46 17.26 -18.65
C ARG A 66 -3.34 16.72 -20.08
N GLY A 67 -3.64 15.45 -20.23
CA GLY A 67 -3.77 14.77 -21.52
C GLY A 67 -2.88 13.54 -21.66
N LEU A 68 -1.57 13.68 -21.56
CA LEU A 68 -0.63 12.56 -21.63
C LEU A 68 0.01 12.32 -20.26
N SER A 69 -0.04 11.08 -19.77
CA SER A 69 0.41 10.74 -18.40
C SER A 69 1.88 11.12 -18.14
N PHE A 70 2.76 11.07 -19.13
CA PHE A 70 4.15 11.47 -18.97
C PHE A 70 4.30 12.99 -18.81
N ILE A 71 3.45 13.79 -19.49
CA ILE A 71 3.42 15.24 -19.33
C ILE A 71 2.84 15.61 -17.96
N GLU A 72 1.82 14.89 -17.50
CA GLU A 72 1.27 15.08 -16.14
C GLU A 72 2.34 14.89 -15.06
N VAL A 73 3.10 13.79 -15.12
CA VAL A 73 4.18 13.50 -14.16
C VAL A 73 5.28 14.57 -14.21
N LEU A 74 5.76 14.91 -15.41
CA LEU A 74 6.84 15.88 -15.57
C LEU A 74 6.39 17.28 -15.13
N SER A 75 5.22 17.74 -15.57
CA SER A 75 4.72 19.07 -15.19
C SER A 75 4.46 19.19 -13.69
N PHE A 76 3.96 18.13 -13.04
CA PHE A 76 3.82 18.10 -11.59
C PHE A 76 5.16 18.23 -10.88
N ALA A 77 6.18 17.45 -11.29
CA ALA A 77 7.51 17.50 -10.70
C ALA A 77 8.21 18.87 -10.86
N LEU A 78 8.06 19.51 -12.03
CA LEU A 78 8.65 20.83 -12.31
C LEU A 78 7.92 21.95 -11.56
N ASN A 79 6.58 21.94 -11.58
CA ASN A 79 5.79 23.00 -10.97
C ASN A 79 5.80 22.91 -9.44
N SER A 80 5.80 21.70 -8.85
CA SER A 80 5.99 21.55 -7.41
C SER A 80 7.36 22.09 -6.96
N ARG A 81 8.44 21.80 -7.69
CA ARG A 81 9.77 22.37 -7.45
C ARG A 81 9.76 23.90 -7.47
N ARG A 82 9.11 24.51 -8.48
CA ARG A 82 9.05 25.97 -8.61
C ARG A 82 8.34 26.59 -7.41
N LEU A 83 7.14 26.12 -7.08
CA LEU A 83 6.35 26.67 -5.98
C LEU A 83 7.06 26.54 -4.61
N LEU A 84 7.68 25.39 -4.36
CA LEU A 84 8.34 25.13 -3.08
C LEU A 84 9.66 25.89 -2.88
N LYS A 85 10.33 26.27 -3.96
CA LYS A 85 11.55 27.09 -3.88
C LYS A 85 11.29 28.56 -3.47
N GLU A 86 10.08 29.03 -3.69
CA GLU A 86 9.64 30.40 -3.37
C GLU A 86 9.16 30.53 -1.91
N GLU A 87 9.08 29.39 -1.17
CA GLU A 87 8.53 29.30 0.17
C GLU A 87 9.55 28.75 1.17
N ASN A 88 9.41 29.15 2.43
CA ASN A 88 10.25 28.65 3.52
C ASN A 88 9.45 27.64 4.35
N PHE A 89 9.93 26.39 4.38
CA PHE A 89 9.42 25.30 5.21
C PHE A 89 10.53 24.76 6.11
N ASP A 90 10.15 24.32 7.31
CA ASP A 90 11.08 23.57 8.17
C ASP A 90 11.40 22.20 7.55
N VAL A 91 10.40 21.56 6.91
CA VAL A 91 10.55 20.26 6.24
C VAL A 91 9.66 20.22 5.00
N ILE A 92 10.21 19.72 3.90
CA ILE A 92 9.50 19.41 2.68
C ILE A 92 9.55 17.89 2.48
N GLN A 93 8.42 17.20 2.64
CA GLN A 93 8.33 15.75 2.40
C GLN A 93 7.51 15.45 1.15
N SER A 94 8.09 14.68 0.23
CA SER A 94 7.37 14.16 -0.94
C SER A 94 6.99 12.70 -0.78
N PHE A 95 5.74 12.39 -1.20
CA PHE A 95 5.20 11.04 -1.37
C PHE A 95 5.14 10.63 -2.84
N GLU A 96 5.64 11.50 -3.72
CA GLU A 96 5.77 11.29 -5.16
C GLU A 96 7.23 11.46 -5.59
N ARG A 97 7.56 10.97 -6.78
CA ARG A 97 8.86 11.26 -7.40
C ARG A 97 8.87 12.70 -7.87
N THR A 98 9.53 13.57 -7.10
CA THR A 98 9.66 14.99 -7.35
C THR A 98 11.13 15.43 -7.38
N LEU A 99 11.38 16.70 -7.75
CA LEU A 99 12.73 17.21 -7.99
C LEU A 99 13.20 18.18 -6.89
N TYR A 100 12.42 18.35 -5.82
CA TYR A 100 12.75 19.26 -4.72
C TYR A 100 12.01 18.86 -3.45
N GLN A 101 12.72 18.28 -2.50
CA GLN A 101 12.24 17.85 -1.20
C GLN A 101 13.43 17.62 -0.25
N ASP A 102 13.20 17.74 1.06
CA ASP A 102 14.15 17.30 2.09
C ASP A 102 14.04 15.79 2.32
N ILE A 103 12.80 15.28 2.35
CA ILE A 103 12.52 13.88 2.62
C ILE A 103 11.70 13.30 1.45
N TYR A 104 12.19 12.21 0.89
CA TYR A 104 11.42 11.41 -0.06
C TYR A 104 10.92 10.14 0.60
N ARG A 105 9.59 9.91 0.58
CA ARG A 105 9.02 8.65 1.01
C ARG A 105 8.78 7.74 -0.18
N ALA A 106 9.57 6.68 -0.27
CA ALA A 106 9.53 5.68 -1.34
C ALA A 106 8.36 4.68 -1.19
N GLY A 107 7.12 5.21 -0.99
CA GLY A 107 5.93 4.40 -0.75
C GLY A 107 5.48 3.56 -1.94
N ASP A 108 5.76 4.04 -3.15
CA ASP A 108 5.41 3.35 -4.41
C ASP A 108 6.55 2.41 -4.89
N GLY A 109 7.60 2.23 -4.07
CA GLY A 109 8.76 1.40 -4.38
C GLY A 109 9.65 1.95 -5.49
N CYS A 110 10.55 1.10 -5.98
CA CYS A 110 11.48 1.41 -7.05
C CYS A 110 10.85 1.09 -8.42
N HIS A 111 10.70 2.10 -9.30
CA HIS A 111 10.07 1.89 -10.61
C HIS A 111 10.89 0.98 -11.51
N ARG A 112 12.22 1.05 -11.39
CA ARG A 112 13.13 0.14 -12.10
C ARG A 112 12.90 -1.31 -11.70
N GLU A 113 12.75 -1.58 -10.41
CA GLU A 113 12.46 -2.94 -9.92
C GLU A 113 11.08 -3.40 -10.37
N TRP A 114 10.06 -2.52 -10.31
CA TRP A 114 8.74 -2.85 -10.83
C TRP A 114 8.77 -3.28 -12.30
N LEU A 115 9.50 -2.58 -13.18
CA LEU A 115 9.61 -2.95 -14.57
C LEU A 115 10.26 -4.33 -14.74
N LYS A 116 11.32 -4.63 -13.98
CA LYS A 116 11.98 -5.95 -13.95
C LYS A 116 11.03 -7.06 -13.52
N GLN A 117 10.25 -6.86 -12.45
CA GLN A 117 9.28 -7.86 -11.98
C GLN A 117 8.12 -8.02 -12.96
N ARG A 118 7.70 -6.96 -13.61
CA ARG A 118 6.65 -6.96 -14.61
C ARG A 118 7.00 -7.83 -15.83
N GLU A 119 8.27 -7.94 -16.17
CA GLU A 119 8.75 -8.81 -17.25
C GLU A 119 8.41 -10.29 -17.03
N LYS A 120 8.19 -10.72 -15.78
CA LYS A 120 7.82 -12.11 -15.46
C LYS A 120 6.37 -12.44 -15.84
N ILE A 121 5.51 -11.42 -15.89
CA ILE A 121 4.07 -11.59 -16.13
C ILE A 121 3.57 -11.00 -17.45
N ASP A 122 4.42 -10.23 -18.14
CA ASP A 122 4.07 -9.66 -19.44
C ASP A 122 4.60 -10.53 -20.58
N PRO A 123 3.87 -10.63 -21.70
CA PRO A 123 4.36 -11.27 -22.91
C PRO A 123 5.68 -10.62 -23.38
N TRP A 124 6.53 -11.41 -24.02
CA TRP A 124 7.89 -10.99 -24.44
C TRP A 124 7.91 -9.69 -25.26
N TYR A 125 6.91 -9.45 -26.14
CA TYR A 125 6.84 -8.23 -26.97
C TYR A 125 6.55 -6.97 -26.14
N LYS A 126 5.93 -7.08 -24.98
CA LYS A 126 5.67 -5.92 -24.08
C LYS A 126 6.93 -5.41 -23.41
N LYS A 127 7.98 -6.23 -23.27
CA LYS A 127 9.27 -5.79 -22.75
C LYS A 127 9.83 -4.64 -23.58
N TYR A 128 9.81 -4.76 -24.91
CA TYR A 128 10.24 -3.68 -25.81
C TYR A 128 9.37 -2.43 -25.69
N LEU A 129 8.04 -2.61 -25.58
CA LEU A 129 7.11 -1.49 -25.41
C LEU A 129 7.36 -0.72 -24.11
N HIS A 130 7.78 -1.39 -23.03
CA HIS A 130 8.15 -0.71 -21.78
C HIS A 130 9.39 0.15 -21.94
N THR A 131 10.37 -0.30 -22.73
CA THR A 131 11.61 0.42 -22.96
C THR A 131 11.38 1.73 -23.75
N ILE A 132 10.42 1.75 -24.68
CA ILE A 132 10.12 2.94 -25.51
C ILE A 132 8.97 3.80 -24.97
N ASN A 133 8.29 3.36 -23.90
CA ASN A 133 7.16 4.10 -23.32
C ASN A 133 7.64 5.41 -22.65
N PRO A 134 7.21 6.60 -23.15
CA PRO A 134 7.68 7.88 -22.61
C PRO A 134 7.40 8.06 -21.11
N LEU A 135 6.29 7.50 -20.62
CA LEU A 135 5.96 7.56 -19.19
C LEU A 135 7.02 6.86 -18.35
N HIS A 136 7.42 5.62 -18.74
CA HIS A 136 8.45 4.88 -18.01
C HIS A 136 9.81 5.58 -18.07
N GLN A 137 10.16 6.15 -19.25
CA GLN A 137 11.42 6.89 -19.42
C GLN A 137 11.48 8.13 -18.51
N ILE A 138 10.39 8.91 -18.43
CA ILE A 138 10.33 10.10 -17.57
C ILE A 138 10.36 9.70 -16.09
N ILE A 139 9.61 8.67 -15.68
CA ILE A 139 9.65 8.21 -14.29
C ILE A 139 11.05 7.74 -13.91
N LEU A 140 11.73 6.95 -14.78
CA LEU A 140 13.10 6.50 -14.54
C LEU A 140 14.10 7.65 -14.50
N ALA A 141 13.94 8.68 -15.35
CA ALA A 141 14.79 9.86 -15.33
C ALA A 141 14.65 10.65 -14.03
N ILE A 142 13.40 10.91 -13.57
CA ILE A 142 13.14 11.58 -12.31
C ILE A 142 13.66 10.72 -11.14
N GLU A 143 13.43 9.41 -11.15
CA GLU A 143 13.89 8.49 -10.12
C GLU A 143 15.43 8.45 -10.04
N LYS A 144 16.11 8.41 -11.21
CA LYS A 144 17.57 8.50 -11.26
C LYS A 144 18.07 9.82 -10.67
N GLN A 145 17.49 10.96 -11.08
CA GLN A 145 17.86 12.26 -10.56
C GLN A 145 17.62 12.32 -9.04
N LEU A 146 16.46 11.90 -8.57
CA LEU A 146 16.09 11.85 -7.16
C LEU A 146 17.14 11.07 -6.34
N PHE A 147 17.53 9.88 -6.79
CA PHE A 147 18.37 8.97 -6.00
C PHE A 147 19.88 9.16 -6.19
N THR A 148 20.35 9.62 -7.36
CA THR A 148 21.78 9.73 -7.64
C THR A 148 22.34 11.17 -7.59
N GLU A 149 21.49 12.16 -7.78
CA GLU A 149 21.89 13.57 -7.81
C GLU A 149 21.64 14.30 -6.48
N GLY A 150 21.21 13.60 -5.43
CA GLY A 150 21.19 14.09 -4.05
C GLY A 150 20.17 15.16 -3.74
N HIS A 151 19.00 15.14 -4.37
CA HIS A 151 17.91 16.08 -4.05
C HIS A 151 17.09 15.67 -2.82
N TYR A 152 17.72 15.04 -1.83
CA TYR A 152 17.12 14.64 -0.57
C TYR A 152 18.15 14.74 0.57
N ARG A 153 17.68 14.92 1.79
CA ARG A 153 18.46 14.75 3.02
C ARG A 153 18.25 13.38 3.64
N MET A 154 17.04 12.84 3.51
CA MET A 154 16.67 11.51 3.99
C MET A 154 15.66 10.85 3.06
N ILE A 155 15.75 9.52 2.90
CA ILE A 155 14.76 8.70 2.24
C ILE A 155 14.06 7.85 3.30
N ILE A 156 12.74 7.75 3.23
CA ILE A 156 11.96 6.84 4.06
C ILE A 156 11.46 5.71 3.15
N ALA A 157 11.96 4.50 3.36
CA ALA A 157 11.43 3.28 2.76
C ALA A 157 10.36 2.67 3.68
N ASN A 158 9.36 2.00 3.11
CA ASN A 158 8.31 1.34 3.86
C ASN A 158 8.59 -0.15 4.17
N SER A 159 9.78 -0.65 3.77
CA SER A 159 10.28 -1.99 4.03
C SER A 159 11.79 -2.04 3.87
N PHE A 160 12.44 -3.02 4.48
CA PHE A 160 13.87 -3.29 4.24
C PHE A 160 14.11 -3.68 2.79
N ARG A 161 13.20 -4.48 2.20
CA ARG A 161 13.22 -4.80 0.79
C ARG A 161 13.24 -3.55 -0.08
N GLY A 162 12.35 -2.58 0.17
CA GLY A 162 12.33 -1.31 -0.57
C GLY A 162 13.63 -0.51 -0.38
N LYS A 163 14.22 -0.54 0.81
CA LYS A 163 15.56 0.04 1.07
C LYS A 163 16.63 -0.65 0.22
N ASP A 164 16.66 -1.98 0.20
CA ASP A 164 17.66 -2.76 -0.54
C ASP A 164 17.53 -2.55 -2.05
N GLU A 165 16.32 -2.43 -2.57
CA GLU A 165 16.06 -2.11 -3.98
C GLU A 165 16.65 -0.74 -4.35
N ILE A 166 16.48 0.29 -3.51
CA ILE A 166 17.03 1.63 -3.75
C ILE A 166 18.57 1.59 -3.72
N ILE A 167 19.17 0.90 -2.76
CA ILE A 167 20.62 0.72 -2.68
C ILE A 167 21.13 -0.01 -3.91
N HIS A 168 20.51 -1.13 -4.28
CA HIS A 168 20.92 -1.97 -5.40
C HIS A 168 20.88 -1.23 -6.75
N HIS A 169 19.78 -0.50 -7.01
CA HIS A 169 19.58 0.12 -8.32
C HIS A 169 20.25 1.49 -8.48
N TYR A 170 20.47 2.20 -7.39
CA TYR A 170 20.90 3.60 -7.43
C TYR A 170 22.13 3.91 -6.59
N GLY A 171 22.64 2.96 -5.80
CA GLY A 171 23.84 3.16 -4.98
C GLY A 171 23.67 4.15 -3.84
N VAL A 172 22.44 4.42 -3.40
CA VAL A 172 22.15 5.32 -2.30
C VAL A 172 22.79 4.81 -1.01
N PRO A 173 23.51 5.63 -0.24
CA PRO A 173 24.08 5.20 1.03
C PRO A 173 23.01 4.69 2.00
N SER A 174 23.25 3.53 2.61
CA SER A 174 22.31 2.92 3.56
C SER A 174 21.94 3.83 4.74
N THR A 175 22.88 4.72 5.14
CA THR A 175 22.67 5.72 6.19
C THR A 175 21.68 6.81 5.82
N SER A 176 21.46 7.05 4.52
CA SER A 176 20.49 8.01 4.02
C SER A 176 19.09 7.44 3.87
N ILE A 177 18.87 6.14 4.22
CA ILE A 177 17.58 5.49 4.10
C ILE A 177 17.13 4.95 5.45
N ARG A 178 16.05 5.53 5.99
CA ARG A 178 15.35 5.04 7.18
C ARG A 178 14.19 4.14 6.76
N VAL A 179 14.05 2.98 7.42
CA VAL A 179 12.86 2.14 7.23
C VAL A 179 11.81 2.50 8.27
N ILE A 180 10.63 2.89 7.81
CA ILE A 180 9.45 3.15 8.65
C ILE A 180 8.27 2.43 8.00
N TYR A 181 7.83 1.34 8.62
CA TYR A 181 6.68 0.57 8.14
C TYR A 181 5.39 1.40 8.15
N ASN A 182 4.45 1.01 7.30
CA ASN A 182 3.13 1.64 7.29
C ASN A 182 2.39 1.36 8.59
N PRO A 183 1.61 2.32 9.09
CA PRO A 183 0.77 2.11 10.26
C PRO A 183 -0.50 1.35 9.90
N VAL A 184 -1.08 0.70 10.89
CA VAL A 184 -2.41 0.11 10.85
C VAL A 184 -3.22 0.54 12.06
N ASP A 185 -4.49 0.80 11.84
CA ASP A 185 -5.45 1.06 12.92
C ASP A 185 -6.09 -0.28 13.32
N VAL A 186 -5.55 -0.87 14.40
CA VAL A 186 -6.02 -2.17 14.91
C VAL A 186 -7.43 -2.06 15.47
N ASP A 187 -7.80 -0.90 16.02
CA ASP A 187 -9.11 -0.68 16.67
C ASP A 187 -10.27 -0.73 15.66
N ARG A 188 -10.02 -0.40 14.39
CA ARG A 188 -11.01 -0.56 13.29
C ARG A 188 -11.50 -2.00 13.12
N PHE A 189 -10.71 -2.98 13.55
CA PHE A 189 -11.02 -4.41 13.45
C PHE A 189 -11.39 -5.03 14.80
N ASN A 190 -11.36 -4.23 15.87
CA ASN A 190 -11.77 -4.67 17.22
C ASN A 190 -13.27 -4.44 17.41
N ASP A 191 -14.09 -5.20 16.67
CA ASP A 191 -15.52 -5.09 16.64
C ASP A 191 -16.15 -6.07 17.66
N PRO A 192 -16.92 -5.59 18.66
CA PRO A 192 -17.63 -6.46 19.60
C PRO A 192 -18.65 -7.37 18.89
N ASP A 193 -19.26 -6.91 17.80
CA ASP A 193 -20.25 -7.64 17.01
C ASP A 193 -19.63 -8.45 15.86
N ARG A 194 -18.34 -8.74 15.99
CA ARG A 194 -17.54 -9.42 14.97
C ARG A 194 -18.20 -10.68 14.40
N MET A 195 -18.77 -11.51 15.27
CA MET A 195 -19.39 -12.78 14.83
C MET A 195 -20.67 -12.52 14.05
N GLU A 196 -21.49 -11.59 14.48
CA GLU A 196 -22.73 -11.21 13.79
C GLU A 196 -22.41 -10.64 12.39
N ARG A 197 -21.47 -9.70 12.28
CA ARG A 197 -21.03 -9.15 10.99
C ARG A 197 -20.42 -10.20 10.05
N ARG A 198 -19.69 -11.17 10.62
CA ARG A 198 -19.18 -12.31 9.87
C ARG A 198 -20.31 -13.11 9.25
N ASP A 199 -21.30 -13.46 10.08
CA ASP A 199 -22.44 -14.28 9.67
C ASP A 199 -23.33 -13.56 8.66
N GLU A 200 -23.54 -12.24 8.83
CA GLU A 200 -24.27 -11.40 7.89
C GLU A 200 -23.63 -11.41 6.50
N VAL A 201 -22.32 -11.16 6.41
CA VAL A 201 -21.60 -11.15 5.12
C VAL A 201 -21.63 -12.52 4.46
N ARG A 202 -21.40 -13.59 5.25
CA ARG A 202 -21.42 -14.95 4.73
C ARG A 202 -22.81 -15.35 4.24
N LYS A 203 -23.85 -15.01 4.97
CA LYS A 203 -25.25 -15.23 4.56
C LYS A 203 -25.58 -14.47 3.27
N THR A 204 -25.18 -13.19 3.18
CA THR A 204 -25.41 -12.34 1.99
C THR A 204 -24.75 -12.91 0.74
N LEU A 205 -23.58 -13.52 0.87
CA LEU A 205 -22.82 -14.11 -0.23
C LEU A 205 -23.13 -15.61 -0.45
N GLY A 206 -24.02 -16.21 0.35
CA GLY A 206 -24.33 -17.63 0.24
C GLY A 206 -23.19 -18.56 0.66
N ILE A 207 -22.28 -18.09 1.52
CA ILE A 207 -21.13 -18.86 2.03
C ILE A 207 -21.57 -19.71 3.22
N ALA A 208 -21.47 -21.03 3.10
CA ALA A 208 -21.82 -21.92 4.19
C ALA A 208 -20.88 -21.78 5.39
N ALA A 209 -21.37 -22.11 6.60
CA ALA A 209 -20.54 -22.05 7.81
C ALA A 209 -19.32 -22.99 7.74
N SER A 210 -19.45 -24.12 7.02
CA SER A 210 -18.39 -25.10 6.79
C SER A 210 -17.34 -24.66 5.76
N ASP A 211 -17.68 -23.72 4.87
CA ASP A 211 -16.77 -23.30 3.80
C ASP A 211 -15.62 -22.45 4.35
N ARG A 212 -14.43 -22.64 3.79
CA ARG A 212 -13.31 -21.74 4.04
C ARG A 212 -13.43 -20.47 3.19
N CYS A 213 -13.44 -19.31 3.81
CA CYS A 213 -13.55 -18.03 3.13
C CYS A 213 -12.17 -17.40 2.97
N ILE A 214 -11.70 -17.31 1.73
CA ILE A 214 -10.43 -16.68 1.36
C ILE A 214 -10.73 -15.25 0.90
N LEU A 215 -9.96 -14.29 1.36
CA LEU A 215 -10.11 -12.88 0.98
C LEU A 215 -8.91 -12.39 0.17
N PHE A 216 -9.20 -11.69 -0.92
CA PHE A 216 -8.24 -10.93 -1.72
C PHE A 216 -8.70 -9.47 -1.81
N VAL A 217 -7.86 -8.53 -1.36
CA VAL A 217 -8.19 -7.09 -1.40
C VAL A 217 -7.10 -6.31 -2.11
N GLY A 218 -7.48 -5.56 -3.15
CA GLY A 218 -6.59 -4.60 -3.77
C GLY A 218 -6.88 -4.34 -5.25
N SER A 219 -6.56 -3.15 -5.74
CA SER A 219 -6.66 -2.76 -7.15
C SER A 219 -5.35 -3.06 -7.90
N GLY A 220 -5.43 -3.26 -9.23
CA GLY A 220 -4.30 -3.73 -10.03
C GLY A 220 -4.12 -5.25 -9.95
N PHE A 221 -5.20 -5.98 -10.22
CA PHE A 221 -5.33 -7.44 -10.05
C PHE A 221 -4.16 -8.24 -10.66
N LYS A 222 -3.68 -7.81 -11.83
CA LYS A 222 -2.56 -8.47 -12.50
C LYS A 222 -1.28 -8.43 -11.65
N ARG A 223 -0.89 -7.24 -11.17
CA ARG A 223 0.29 -7.05 -10.34
C ARG A 223 0.17 -7.77 -9.00
N LYS A 224 -1.04 -7.80 -8.46
CA LYS A 224 -1.34 -8.39 -7.16
C LYS A 224 -1.58 -9.91 -7.19
N GLY A 225 -1.47 -10.53 -8.38
CA GLY A 225 -1.47 -11.98 -8.53
C GLY A 225 -2.84 -12.64 -8.41
N LEU A 226 -3.95 -11.92 -8.73
CA LEU A 226 -5.29 -12.50 -8.63
C LEU A 226 -5.46 -13.75 -9.48
N LEU A 227 -4.83 -13.80 -10.66
CA LEU A 227 -4.89 -14.99 -11.52
C LEU A 227 -4.28 -16.21 -10.82
N SER A 228 -3.10 -16.05 -10.22
CA SER A 228 -2.44 -17.11 -9.45
C SER A 228 -3.27 -17.54 -8.24
N ALA A 229 -3.93 -16.57 -7.56
CA ALA A 229 -4.83 -16.88 -6.44
C ALA A 229 -6.02 -17.73 -6.88
N ILE A 230 -6.68 -17.42 -8.01
CA ILE A 230 -7.80 -18.18 -8.57
C ILE A 230 -7.34 -19.57 -8.99
N MET A 231 -6.22 -19.69 -9.70
CA MET A 231 -5.68 -20.97 -10.13
C MET A 231 -5.25 -21.84 -8.95
N ALA A 232 -4.67 -21.28 -7.91
CA ALA A 232 -4.32 -22.03 -6.71
C ALA A 232 -5.57 -22.48 -5.94
N ALA A 233 -6.57 -21.60 -5.81
CA ALA A 233 -7.83 -21.93 -5.15
C ALA A 233 -8.55 -23.10 -5.85
N SER A 234 -8.52 -23.19 -7.18
CA SER A 234 -9.12 -24.32 -7.92
C SER A 234 -8.52 -25.70 -7.58
N LYS A 235 -7.35 -25.72 -6.95
CA LYS A 235 -6.63 -26.94 -6.56
C LYS A 235 -6.85 -27.34 -5.09
N LEU A 236 -7.54 -26.51 -4.30
CA LEU A 236 -7.77 -26.77 -2.88
C LEU A 236 -8.70 -27.97 -2.68
N ARG A 237 -8.42 -28.78 -1.67
CA ARG A 237 -9.17 -30.00 -1.36
C ARG A 237 -10.44 -29.76 -0.53
N GLN A 238 -10.45 -28.67 0.25
CA GLN A 238 -11.60 -28.32 1.10
C GLN A 238 -12.61 -27.47 0.31
N THR A 239 -13.86 -27.40 0.77
CA THR A 239 -14.83 -26.43 0.27
C THR A 239 -14.39 -25.02 0.65
N TRP A 240 -14.38 -24.13 -0.35
CA TRP A 240 -13.90 -22.78 -0.19
C TRP A 240 -14.70 -21.77 -1.01
N GLN A 241 -14.63 -20.53 -0.60
CA GLN A 241 -15.13 -19.37 -1.33
C GLN A 241 -14.04 -18.30 -1.39
N LEU A 242 -13.89 -17.62 -2.51
CA LEU A 242 -12.93 -16.52 -2.69
C LEU A 242 -13.68 -15.21 -2.86
N ILE A 243 -13.49 -14.28 -1.94
CA ILE A 243 -13.99 -12.91 -2.03
C ILE A 243 -12.88 -12.02 -2.63
N VAL A 244 -13.22 -11.35 -3.74
CA VAL A 244 -12.31 -10.45 -4.46
C VAL A 244 -12.84 -9.02 -4.39
N ILE A 245 -12.05 -8.13 -3.76
CA ILE A 245 -12.39 -6.71 -3.58
C ILE A 245 -11.32 -5.85 -4.24
N GLY A 246 -11.74 -4.91 -5.09
CA GLY A 246 -10.82 -3.95 -5.71
C GLY A 246 -11.40 -3.34 -6.97
N ARG A 247 -10.76 -2.25 -7.41
CA ARG A 247 -11.14 -1.52 -8.62
C ARG A 247 -10.26 -2.00 -9.78
N ASP A 248 -10.79 -2.92 -10.58
CA ASP A 248 -10.15 -3.38 -11.82
C ASP A 248 -11.19 -4.09 -12.70
N HIS A 249 -10.81 -4.42 -13.95
CA HIS A 249 -11.66 -5.18 -14.85
C HIS A 249 -11.65 -6.67 -14.49
N ALA A 250 -12.74 -7.16 -13.91
CA ALA A 250 -12.85 -8.54 -13.46
C ALA A 250 -13.03 -9.56 -14.59
N SER A 251 -13.49 -9.13 -15.78
CA SER A 251 -13.96 -10.02 -16.86
C SER A 251 -12.95 -11.10 -17.30
N VAL A 252 -11.65 -10.79 -17.31
CA VAL A 252 -10.60 -11.79 -17.65
C VAL A 252 -10.52 -12.87 -16.56
N TYR A 253 -10.62 -12.48 -15.31
CA TYR A 253 -10.55 -13.37 -14.14
C TYR A 253 -11.84 -14.21 -13.99
N GLU A 254 -13.00 -13.64 -14.31
CA GLU A 254 -14.28 -14.34 -14.35
C GLU A 254 -14.30 -15.42 -15.44
N LYS A 255 -13.77 -15.12 -16.63
CA LYS A 255 -13.60 -16.10 -17.72
C LYS A 255 -12.69 -17.25 -17.30
N GLU A 256 -11.60 -16.95 -16.61
CA GLU A 256 -10.68 -17.97 -16.12
C GLU A 256 -11.31 -18.83 -15.03
N ALA A 257 -12.01 -18.23 -14.07
CA ALA A 257 -12.76 -18.95 -13.06
C ALA A 257 -13.84 -19.87 -13.69
N SER A 258 -14.50 -19.42 -14.76
CA SER A 258 -15.45 -20.22 -15.52
C SER A 258 -14.76 -21.39 -16.25
N ARG A 259 -13.61 -21.14 -16.87
CA ARG A 259 -12.81 -22.17 -17.55
C ARG A 259 -12.37 -23.28 -16.58
N LEU A 260 -12.08 -22.91 -15.34
CA LEU A 260 -11.70 -23.84 -14.27
C LEU A 260 -12.90 -24.49 -13.57
N GLY A 261 -14.14 -24.13 -13.93
CA GLY A 261 -15.36 -24.67 -13.32
C GLY A 261 -15.65 -24.15 -11.91
N ILE A 262 -14.97 -23.07 -11.47
CA ILE A 262 -15.05 -22.55 -10.10
C ILE A 262 -15.73 -21.18 -10.00
N ARG A 263 -16.31 -20.66 -11.08
CA ARG A 263 -16.94 -19.32 -11.09
C ARG A 263 -17.99 -19.12 -9.97
N PRO A 264 -18.82 -20.11 -9.59
CA PRO A 264 -19.79 -19.97 -8.51
C PRO A 264 -19.15 -19.72 -7.13
N PHE A 265 -17.90 -20.09 -6.94
CA PHE A 265 -17.15 -19.95 -5.68
C PHE A 265 -16.30 -18.68 -5.59
N VAL A 266 -16.32 -17.83 -6.64
CA VAL A 266 -15.54 -16.60 -6.68
C VAL A 266 -16.45 -15.37 -6.74
N HIS A 267 -16.44 -14.55 -5.70
CA HIS A 267 -17.30 -13.38 -5.52
C HIS A 267 -16.53 -12.09 -5.86
N PHE A 268 -16.74 -11.54 -7.04
CA PHE A 268 -16.15 -10.25 -7.45
C PHE A 268 -17.07 -9.11 -7.00
N LEU A 269 -16.68 -8.39 -5.98
CA LEU A 269 -17.50 -7.33 -5.36
C LEU A 269 -17.21 -5.92 -5.90
N GLY A 270 -16.10 -5.76 -6.66
CA GLY A 270 -15.66 -4.43 -7.05
C GLY A 270 -15.12 -3.62 -5.86
N PRO A 271 -15.09 -2.27 -5.96
CA PRO A 271 -14.71 -1.41 -4.85
C PRO A 271 -15.84 -1.34 -3.81
N VAL A 272 -15.50 -1.52 -2.54
CA VAL A 272 -16.42 -1.43 -1.40
C VAL A 272 -15.99 -0.29 -0.47
N THR A 273 -16.93 0.31 0.26
CA THR A 273 -16.67 1.38 1.24
C THR A 273 -16.33 0.83 2.62
N ASP A 274 -16.99 -0.24 3.04
CA ASP A 274 -16.80 -0.92 4.32
C ASP A 274 -16.09 -2.27 4.05
N VAL A 275 -14.76 -2.20 3.91
CA VAL A 275 -13.94 -3.39 3.63
C VAL A 275 -13.73 -4.23 4.90
N GLU A 276 -13.85 -3.63 6.07
CA GLU A 276 -13.60 -4.22 7.38
C GLU A 276 -14.45 -5.47 7.61
N LYS A 277 -15.73 -5.42 7.27
CA LYS A 277 -16.64 -6.56 7.44
C LYS A 277 -16.21 -7.80 6.63
N TYR A 278 -15.56 -7.62 5.48
CA TYR A 278 -15.08 -8.74 4.68
C TYR A 278 -13.81 -9.37 5.27
N TYR A 279 -12.93 -8.57 5.87
CA TYR A 279 -11.82 -9.11 6.67
C TYR A 279 -12.34 -9.91 7.87
N LEU A 280 -13.39 -9.45 8.55
CA LEU A 280 -14.01 -10.18 9.65
C LEU A 280 -14.68 -11.49 9.18
N ALA A 281 -15.28 -11.48 7.98
CA ALA A 281 -15.95 -12.64 7.39
C ALA A 281 -15.01 -13.75 6.92
N ALA A 282 -13.76 -13.42 6.60
CA ALA A 282 -12.78 -14.34 6.03
C ALA A 282 -12.12 -15.26 7.08
N ASP A 283 -11.48 -16.32 6.59
CA ASP A 283 -10.64 -17.24 7.37
C ASP A 283 -9.16 -17.07 7.04
N LEU A 284 -8.85 -16.53 5.87
CA LEU A 284 -7.48 -16.35 5.34
C LEU A 284 -7.43 -15.16 4.42
N PHE A 285 -6.31 -14.44 4.43
CA PHE A 285 -5.98 -13.42 3.44
C PHE A 285 -4.93 -13.95 2.47
N LEU A 286 -5.24 -13.97 1.16
CA LEU A 286 -4.34 -14.46 0.11
C LEU A 286 -3.92 -13.32 -0.81
N PHE A 287 -2.59 -13.08 -0.91
CA PHE A 287 -2.05 -11.97 -1.68
C PHE A 287 -0.73 -12.33 -2.39
N PRO A 288 -0.77 -13.18 -3.44
CA PRO A 288 0.42 -13.66 -4.16
C PRO A 288 0.91 -12.61 -5.16
N THR A 289 1.26 -11.42 -4.66
CA THR A 289 1.65 -10.29 -5.50
C THR A 289 2.98 -10.55 -6.21
N VAL A 290 3.10 -10.06 -7.46
CA VAL A 290 4.33 -10.12 -8.24
C VAL A 290 5.29 -8.98 -7.85
N TYR A 291 4.76 -7.87 -7.37
CA TYR A 291 5.51 -6.76 -6.82
C TYR A 291 4.61 -5.87 -5.95
N GLU A 292 5.02 -5.67 -4.71
CA GLU A 292 4.36 -4.72 -3.80
C GLU A 292 5.41 -4.16 -2.83
N PRO A 293 5.66 -2.84 -2.80
CA PRO A 293 6.63 -2.24 -1.88
C PRO A 293 6.30 -2.49 -0.42
N PHE A 294 5.01 -2.39 -0.06
CA PHE A 294 4.44 -2.79 1.22
C PHE A 294 2.91 -2.80 1.18
N SER A 295 2.29 -3.93 1.41
CA SER A 295 0.83 -4.06 1.36
C SER A 295 0.16 -3.66 2.66
N ASN A 296 -0.60 -2.55 2.65
CA ASN A 296 -1.48 -2.20 3.78
C ASN A 296 -2.57 -3.25 3.99
N ALA A 297 -3.07 -3.88 2.92
CA ALA A 297 -4.09 -4.92 3.01
C ALA A 297 -3.61 -6.15 3.80
N CYS A 298 -2.30 -6.47 3.78
CA CYS A 298 -1.73 -7.51 4.65
C CYS A 298 -1.78 -7.09 6.12
N LEU A 299 -1.42 -5.84 6.46
CA LEU A 299 -1.53 -5.35 7.84
C LEU A 299 -2.99 -5.29 8.32
N GLU A 300 -3.91 -4.86 7.45
CA GLU A 300 -5.34 -4.83 7.73
C GLU A 300 -5.88 -6.25 8.00
N ALA A 301 -5.46 -7.24 7.20
CA ALA A 301 -5.80 -8.64 7.41
C ALA A 301 -5.26 -9.18 8.75
N MET A 302 -4.01 -8.88 9.09
CA MET A 302 -3.41 -9.24 10.38
C MET A 302 -4.15 -8.56 11.54
N ALA A 303 -4.50 -7.27 11.42
CA ALA A 303 -5.28 -6.54 12.43
C ALA A 303 -6.68 -7.16 12.62
N ALA A 304 -7.31 -7.64 11.54
CA ALA A 304 -8.53 -8.43 11.60
C ALA A 304 -8.32 -9.85 12.15
N GLY A 305 -7.11 -10.25 12.49
CA GLY A 305 -6.78 -11.57 13.04
C GLY A 305 -6.81 -12.69 12.00
N LEU A 306 -6.56 -12.37 10.73
CA LEU A 306 -6.43 -13.38 9.68
C LEU A 306 -4.97 -13.85 9.56
N PRO A 307 -4.74 -15.13 9.31
CA PRO A 307 -3.47 -15.57 8.75
C PRO A 307 -3.30 -15.00 7.34
N VAL A 308 -2.06 -14.61 7.02
CA VAL A 308 -1.72 -13.99 5.74
C VAL A 308 -0.84 -14.94 4.92
N VAL A 309 -1.24 -15.19 3.68
CA VAL A 309 -0.40 -15.86 2.68
C VAL A 309 -0.03 -14.85 1.61
N THR A 310 1.25 -14.49 1.54
CA THR A 310 1.75 -13.49 0.59
C THR A 310 3.11 -13.86 0.03
N SER A 311 3.47 -13.27 -1.11
CA SER A 311 4.78 -13.53 -1.72
C SER A 311 5.90 -12.79 -0.99
N ARG A 312 7.08 -13.40 -0.96
CA ARG A 312 8.30 -12.83 -0.38
C ARG A 312 8.72 -11.52 -1.05
N ILE A 313 8.24 -11.28 -2.27
CA ILE A 313 8.47 -10.04 -3.02
C ILE A 313 7.55 -8.87 -2.57
N ASN A 314 6.60 -9.11 -1.68
CA ASN A 314 5.84 -8.08 -0.99
C ASN A 314 6.63 -7.60 0.24
N GLY A 315 6.88 -6.28 0.37
CA GLY A 315 7.53 -5.75 1.59
C GLY A 315 6.81 -6.11 2.89
N ALA A 316 5.48 -6.33 2.84
CA ALA A 316 4.74 -6.80 4.00
C ALA A 316 5.03 -8.27 4.39
N SER A 317 5.79 -9.03 3.60
CA SER A 317 6.28 -10.36 4.00
C SER A 317 7.21 -10.27 5.22
N GLU A 318 7.88 -9.14 5.42
CA GLU A 318 8.78 -8.89 6.55
C GLU A 318 8.07 -8.96 7.92
N VAL A 319 6.74 -8.82 7.94
CA VAL A 319 5.92 -8.90 9.15
C VAL A 319 5.15 -10.22 9.25
N VAL A 320 5.34 -11.14 8.31
CA VAL A 320 4.78 -12.50 8.36
C VAL A 320 5.77 -13.43 9.06
N VAL A 321 5.30 -14.07 10.14
CA VAL A 321 6.04 -15.10 10.88
C VAL A 321 5.46 -16.45 10.53
N GLU A 322 6.21 -17.25 9.76
CA GLU A 322 5.75 -18.55 9.26
C GLU A 322 5.30 -19.48 10.37
N GLY A 323 4.18 -20.15 10.15
CA GLY A 323 3.58 -21.05 11.14
C GLY A 323 2.90 -20.35 12.32
N THR A 324 2.98 -19.02 12.42
CA THR A 324 2.38 -18.25 13.52
C THR A 324 1.24 -17.38 13.04
N ASN A 325 1.48 -16.46 12.10
CA ASN A 325 0.46 -15.55 11.58
C ASN A 325 0.32 -15.63 10.06
N GLY A 326 0.98 -16.55 9.40
CA GLY A 326 0.88 -16.74 7.96
C GLY A 326 2.00 -17.56 7.37
N TYR A 327 2.10 -17.50 6.04
CA TYR A 327 3.15 -18.16 5.26
C TYR A 327 3.58 -17.30 4.07
N MET A 328 4.83 -17.46 3.65
CA MET A 328 5.39 -16.78 2.50
C MET A 328 5.44 -17.71 1.27
N ILE A 329 5.25 -17.12 0.10
CA ILE A 329 5.32 -17.74 -1.22
C ILE A 329 6.63 -17.27 -1.85
N GLU A 330 7.47 -18.19 -2.34
CA GLU A 330 8.72 -17.86 -3.01
C GLU A 330 8.45 -17.40 -4.45
N ASP A 331 7.65 -18.17 -5.20
CA ASP A 331 7.26 -17.82 -6.57
C ASP A 331 5.74 -17.53 -6.65
N PRO A 332 5.33 -16.26 -6.84
CA PRO A 332 3.92 -15.88 -6.96
C PRO A 332 3.22 -16.45 -8.20
N LEU A 333 3.93 -17.10 -9.11
CA LEU A 333 3.37 -17.79 -10.28
C LEU A 333 3.24 -19.30 -10.07
N ASN A 334 3.86 -19.86 -9.03
CA ASN A 334 3.76 -21.27 -8.69
C ASN A 334 2.46 -21.55 -7.91
N THR A 335 1.42 -21.94 -8.65
CA THR A 335 0.08 -22.19 -8.09
C THR A 335 0.00 -23.39 -7.16
N ASP A 336 0.92 -24.34 -7.25
CA ASP A 336 0.98 -25.49 -6.34
C ASP A 336 1.58 -25.07 -5.00
N GLU A 337 2.65 -24.29 -5.01
CA GLU A 337 3.20 -23.69 -3.79
C GLU A 337 2.16 -22.80 -3.08
N ILE A 338 1.45 -21.94 -3.84
CA ILE A 338 0.40 -21.08 -3.28
C ILE A 338 -0.68 -21.93 -2.60
N LYS A 339 -1.16 -22.99 -3.28
CA LYS A 339 -2.15 -23.93 -2.74
C LYS A 339 -1.65 -24.54 -1.44
N ASP A 340 -0.40 -25.06 -1.40
CA ASP A 340 0.16 -25.70 -0.20
C ASP A 340 0.26 -24.69 0.96
N ARG A 341 0.72 -23.46 0.72
CA ARG A 341 0.77 -22.39 1.75
C ARG A 341 -0.61 -21.98 2.25
N VAL A 342 -1.62 -21.95 1.38
CA VAL A 342 -3.02 -21.72 1.77
C VAL A 342 -3.52 -22.84 2.66
N GLU A 343 -3.34 -24.12 2.28
CA GLU A 343 -3.75 -25.26 3.10
C GLU A 343 -3.08 -25.27 4.48
N MET A 344 -1.77 -24.95 4.56
CA MET A 344 -1.06 -24.82 5.83
C MET A 344 -1.62 -23.67 6.69
N ALA A 345 -1.88 -22.53 6.10
CA ALA A 345 -2.38 -21.35 6.81
C ALA A 345 -3.82 -21.56 7.34
N LEU A 346 -4.66 -22.31 6.62
CA LEU A 346 -6.01 -22.66 7.07
C LEU A 346 -6.03 -23.65 8.24
N GLN A 347 -4.90 -24.30 8.59
CA GLN A 347 -4.75 -25.17 9.77
C GLN A 347 -4.31 -24.39 11.01
N LEU A 348 -3.90 -23.12 10.87
CA LEU A 348 -3.48 -22.33 12.04
C LEU A 348 -4.68 -22.09 12.97
N ASN A 349 -4.43 -22.18 14.28
CA ASN A 349 -5.46 -21.90 15.27
C ASN A 349 -5.82 -20.40 15.23
N ARG A 350 -7.06 -20.09 14.85
CA ARG A 350 -7.53 -18.72 14.66
C ARG A 350 -7.36 -17.86 15.91
N ASN A 351 -7.66 -18.39 17.09
CA ASN A 351 -7.56 -17.61 18.35
C ASN A 351 -6.10 -17.28 18.66
N SER A 352 -5.18 -18.21 18.39
CA SER A 352 -3.74 -17.97 18.54
C SER A 352 -3.25 -16.89 17.57
N VAL A 353 -3.70 -16.92 16.30
CA VAL A 353 -3.38 -15.89 15.30
C VAL A 353 -3.90 -14.51 15.72
N ILE A 354 -5.16 -14.43 16.17
CA ILE A 354 -5.76 -13.18 16.67
C ILE A 354 -4.95 -12.61 17.83
N HIS A 355 -4.64 -13.46 18.83
CA HIS A 355 -3.90 -13.03 20.02
C HIS A 355 -2.49 -12.55 19.65
N TYR A 356 -1.78 -13.35 18.84
CA TYR A 356 -0.44 -13.00 18.35
C TYR A 356 -0.43 -11.68 17.58
N ASN A 357 -1.27 -11.53 16.58
CA ASN A 357 -1.32 -10.34 15.74
C ASN A 357 -1.65 -9.07 16.55
N ARG A 358 -2.55 -9.17 17.52
CA ARG A 358 -2.91 -8.03 18.39
C ARG A 358 -1.70 -7.48 19.14
N GLU A 359 -0.84 -8.34 19.69
CA GLU A 359 0.37 -7.93 20.40
C GLU A 359 1.46 -7.47 19.40
N TYR A 360 1.65 -8.24 18.35
CA TYR A 360 2.69 -8.00 17.35
C TYR A 360 2.51 -6.68 16.58
N LEU A 361 1.26 -6.25 16.37
CA LEU A 361 0.96 -5.02 15.62
C LEU A 361 0.97 -3.74 16.47
N LYS A 362 1.14 -3.80 17.79
CA LYS A 362 1.21 -2.60 18.65
C LYS A 362 2.25 -1.56 18.18
N PRO A 363 3.47 -1.95 17.74
CA PRO A 363 4.47 -1.03 17.20
C PRO A 363 4.05 -0.36 15.89
N PHE A 364 3.08 -0.90 15.16
CA PHE A 364 2.58 -0.38 13.90
C PHE A 364 1.42 0.63 14.07
N SER A 365 1.20 1.13 15.28
CA SER A 365 0.18 2.16 15.54
C SER A 365 0.52 3.50 14.86
N TRP A 366 -0.51 4.31 14.58
CA TRP A 366 -0.34 5.66 14.06
C TRP A 366 0.53 6.53 14.97
N GLN A 367 0.40 6.41 16.30
CA GLN A 367 1.21 7.16 17.25
C GLN A 367 2.71 6.85 17.10
N ASN A 368 3.06 5.56 17.06
CA ASN A 368 4.45 5.15 16.89
C ASN A 368 5.00 5.54 15.51
N HIS A 369 4.18 5.42 14.47
CA HIS A 369 4.56 5.80 13.12
C HIS A 369 4.90 7.29 13.03
N VAL A 370 4.03 8.16 13.55
CA VAL A 370 4.24 9.62 13.53
C VAL A 370 5.42 10.02 14.41
N ARG A 371 5.64 9.34 15.55
CA ARG A 371 6.84 9.56 16.38
C ARG A 371 8.13 9.29 15.59
N GLN A 372 8.22 8.14 14.90
CA GLN A 372 9.38 7.82 14.05
C GLN A 372 9.56 8.84 12.91
N LEU A 373 8.45 9.32 12.33
CA LEU A 373 8.48 10.34 11.29
C LEU A 373 9.02 11.68 11.83
N LEU A 374 8.58 12.10 13.02
CA LEU A 374 9.06 13.30 13.68
C LEU A 374 10.55 13.21 14.07
N GLU A 375 11.04 12.04 14.47
CA GLU A 375 12.47 11.82 14.70
C GLU A 375 13.29 12.11 13.43
N VAL A 376 12.83 11.65 12.26
CA VAL A 376 13.46 11.95 10.98
C VAL A 376 13.37 13.44 10.64
N TYR A 377 12.24 14.10 10.92
CA TYR A 377 12.10 15.54 10.69
C TYR A 377 13.07 16.36 11.54
N LEU A 378 13.23 16.01 12.81
CA LEU A 378 14.16 16.66 13.72
C LEU A 378 15.61 16.43 13.29
N GLU A 379 15.97 15.23 12.85
CA GLU A 379 17.29 14.92 12.30
C GLU A 379 17.59 15.81 11.08
N VAL A 380 16.66 15.90 10.14
CA VAL A 380 16.80 16.69 8.91
C VAL A 380 16.88 18.20 9.19
N THR A 381 16.15 18.69 10.18
CA THR A 381 16.18 20.13 10.55
C THR A 381 17.35 20.50 11.47
N GLY A 382 18.11 19.53 11.98
CA GLY A 382 19.19 19.75 12.96
C GLY A 382 18.66 20.17 14.34
N LYS A 383 17.38 20.05 14.60
CA LYS A 383 16.76 20.37 15.90
C LYS A 383 16.89 19.14 16.81
N LYS A 384 17.67 19.23 17.87
CA LYS A 384 17.72 18.21 18.93
C LYS A 384 16.38 18.16 19.67
N HIS A 385 15.92 16.96 20.00
CA HIS A 385 14.82 16.79 20.96
C HIS A 385 15.14 17.57 22.24
N GLN A 386 14.35 18.58 22.56
CA GLN A 386 14.21 19.03 23.93
C GLN A 386 13.30 17.97 24.58
N ASN A 387 13.94 17.05 25.32
CA ASN A 387 13.22 16.14 26.22
C ASN A 387 12.56 17.00 27.30
N GLY A 388 11.23 17.08 27.28
CA GLY A 388 10.40 17.56 28.37
C GLY A 388 9.65 16.37 28.97
#